data_9ef246a35690dea9cfa3013718f2aaa2
#
_entry.id   9ef246a35690dea9cfa3013718f2aaa2
#
_cell.length_a   1.000
_cell.length_b   1.000
_cell.length_c   1.000
_cell.angle_alpha   90.00
_cell.angle_beta   90.00
_cell.angle_gamma   90.00
#
_symmetry.space_group_name_H-M   'P 1'
#
loop_
_entity.id
_entity.type
_entity.pdbx_description
1 polymer ?
#
loop_
_entity_poly.entity_id
_entity_poly.type
_entity_poly.pdbx_seq_one_letter_code
_entity_poly.pdbx_strand_id
1 'polypeptide(L)'
;MLAKQTTDSSSWLLNANIIINKGSKFYINSTDTKWLKIISSSSPIINKNVRGASSGNSGVNSIHVFGSLNIDSVKITSWNPLRNSYVTITTSNATIPRPYLRVEPGATGTTNIVNSEIAYLGFDTSFVGLGAGGLNYYAGDGSILRGNNIHNLWYGPYISGVSNMIIEKNQSHHNLNYGFDPHTGSNNIIIRNNLAHDNGQEGIICSVNCFNILFDSNRTYHNEKSGIMLSKNTYNSIARNNIMYNEINGIHISLSHNNQIYNNTISNSVNGIDTTPGSSNNNVHDNVILNSKTAILTDRSSPGNTFSSNRIK
;
A
#
# COMPACT_ATOMS: atom_id res chain seq x y z
N MET A 1 -22.26 7.33 -15.74
CA MET A 1 -22.99 6.20 -16.36
C MET A 1 -22.21 4.91 -16.10
N LEU A 2 -22.87 3.85 -15.69
CA LEU A 2 -22.33 2.50 -15.64
C LEU A 2 -22.95 1.70 -16.78
N ALA A 3 -22.16 1.11 -17.64
CA ALA A 3 -22.65 0.39 -18.82
C ALA A 3 -21.91 -0.95 -18.98
N LYS A 4 -22.69 -2.01 -19.24
CA LYS A 4 -22.16 -3.33 -19.62
C LYS A 4 -21.59 -3.26 -21.02
N GLN A 5 -20.45 -3.86 -21.28
CA GLN A 5 -19.86 -3.86 -22.61
C GLN A 5 -20.58 -4.87 -23.52
N THR A 6 -20.87 -4.47 -24.76
CA THR A 6 -21.59 -5.32 -25.72
C THR A 6 -20.75 -6.49 -26.23
N THR A 7 -19.42 -6.30 -26.25
CA THR A 7 -18.45 -7.32 -26.73
C THR A 7 -18.04 -8.31 -25.65
N ASP A 8 -18.23 -7.97 -24.39
CA ASP A 8 -17.93 -8.81 -23.22
C ASP A 8 -18.94 -8.52 -22.10
N SER A 9 -19.92 -9.39 -21.98
CA SER A 9 -21.01 -9.23 -21.01
C SER A 9 -20.57 -9.33 -19.54
N SER A 10 -19.32 -9.68 -19.25
CA SER A 10 -18.72 -9.71 -17.92
C SER A 10 -17.88 -8.47 -17.60
N SER A 11 -17.72 -7.56 -18.55
CA SER A 11 -17.00 -6.30 -18.39
C SER A 11 -17.94 -5.12 -18.31
N TRP A 12 -17.65 -4.22 -17.35
CA TRP A 12 -18.41 -2.99 -17.13
C TRP A 12 -17.54 -1.77 -17.33
N LEU A 13 -18.10 -0.74 -17.92
CA LEU A 13 -17.47 0.56 -18.10
C LEU A 13 -18.12 1.58 -17.17
N LEU A 14 -17.35 2.13 -16.26
CA LEU A 14 -17.79 3.16 -15.32
C LEU A 14 -17.30 4.55 -15.76
N ASN A 15 -18.24 5.43 -16.09
CA ASN A 15 -18.00 6.85 -16.37
C ASN A 15 -18.80 7.71 -15.39
N ALA A 16 -18.58 7.52 -14.12
CA ALA A 16 -19.20 8.24 -13.01
C ALA A 16 -18.49 7.91 -11.71
N ASN A 17 -18.80 8.62 -10.64
CA ASN A 17 -18.45 8.19 -9.29
C ASN A 17 -19.44 7.14 -8.79
N ILE A 18 -18.93 6.18 -8.01
CA ILE A 18 -19.73 5.32 -7.14
C ILE A 18 -19.54 5.85 -5.72
N ILE A 19 -20.63 6.18 -5.05
CA ILE A 19 -20.64 6.62 -3.66
C ILE A 19 -21.45 5.60 -2.85
N ILE A 20 -20.80 4.93 -1.91
CA ILE A 20 -21.43 3.97 -1.01
C ILE A 20 -21.68 4.68 0.31
N ASN A 21 -22.93 5.04 0.56
CA ASN A 21 -23.32 5.82 1.73
C ASN A 21 -23.16 5.05 3.04
N LYS A 22 -23.07 5.78 4.15
CA LYS A 22 -23.04 5.20 5.50
C LYS A 22 -24.21 4.23 5.71
N GLY A 23 -23.95 3.09 6.32
CA GLY A 23 -24.94 2.04 6.55
C GLY A 23 -25.27 1.18 5.33
N SER A 24 -24.88 1.58 4.12
CA SER A 24 -25.08 0.79 2.90
C SER A 24 -23.98 -0.27 2.74
N LYS A 25 -24.33 -1.35 2.05
CA LYS A 25 -23.41 -2.42 1.65
C LYS A 25 -23.43 -2.58 0.14
N PHE A 26 -22.25 -2.63 -0.48
CA PHE A 26 -22.11 -2.84 -1.90
C PHE A 26 -21.18 -4.02 -2.17
N TYR A 27 -21.55 -4.82 -3.16
CA TYR A 27 -20.82 -6.02 -3.55
C TYR A 27 -20.48 -5.95 -5.03
N ILE A 28 -19.22 -6.22 -5.37
CA ILE A 28 -18.74 -6.39 -6.73
C ILE A 28 -18.06 -7.76 -6.76
N ASN A 29 -18.60 -8.69 -7.51
CA ASN A 29 -18.05 -10.04 -7.57
C ASN A 29 -18.10 -10.61 -9.00
N SER A 30 -17.34 -11.68 -9.23
CA SER A 30 -17.17 -12.30 -10.55
C SER A 30 -18.43 -12.99 -11.10
N THR A 31 -19.52 -13.06 -10.34
CA THR A 31 -20.78 -13.64 -10.82
C THR A 31 -21.34 -12.83 -11.99
N ASP A 32 -21.22 -11.50 -11.95
CA ASP A 32 -21.67 -10.62 -13.04
C ASP A 32 -20.59 -9.66 -13.54
N THR A 33 -19.53 -9.40 -12.74
CA THR A 33 -18.51 -8.40 -13.01
C THR A 33 -17.13 -9.03 -12.94
N LYS A 34 -16.57 -9.48 -14.05
CA LYS A 34 -15.17 -9.93 -14.08
C LYS A 34 -14.20 -8.77 -14.19
N TRP A 35 -14.59 -7.69 -14.87
CA TRP A 35 -13.75 -6.53 -15.06
C TRP A 35 -14.55 -5.23 -14.97
N LEU A 36 -14.19 -4.39 -14.00
CA LEU A 36 -14.68 -3.02 -13.88
C LEU A 36 -13.63 -2.06 -14.44
N LYS A 37 -13.90 -1.48 -15.60
CA LYS A 37 -13.07 -0.49 -16.27
C LYS A 37 -13.56 0.90 -15.89
N ILE A 38 -12.74 1.68 -15.19
CA ILE A 38 -13.10 3.03 -14.76
C ILE A 38 -12.45 4.05 -15.71
N ILE A 39 -13.24 4.87 -16.37
CA ILE A 39 -12.75 5.82 -17.35
C ILE A 39 -11.90 6.89 -16.66
N SER A 40 -10.67 7.07 -17.14
CA SER A 40 -9.79 8.15 -16.73
C SER A 40 -10.12 9.44 -17.47
N SER A 41 -9.94 10.56 -16.79
CA SER A 41 -9.93 11.87 -17.45
C SER A 41 -8.74 11.96 -18.42
N SER A 42 -8.94 12.63 -19.55
CA SER A 42 -7.88 12.87 -20.53
C SER A 42 -7.12 14.18 -20.31
N SER A 43 -7.53 15.00 -19.35
CA SER A 43 -6.98 16.33 -19.12
C SER A 43 -6.38 16.46 -17.72
N PRO A 44 -5.23 17.15 -17.57
CA PRO A 44 -4.69 17.47 -16.25
C PRO A 44 -5.69 18.30 -15.43
N ILE A 45 -5.71 18.10 -14.12
CA ILE A 45 -6.44 19.00 -13.20
C ILE A 45 -5.67 20.32 -13.15
N ILE A 46 -6.12 21.32 -13.92
CA ILE A 46 -5.49 22.65 -13.96
C ILE A 46 -5.96 23.55 -12.80
N ASN A 47 -6.99 23.19 -12.05
CA ASN A 47 -7.53 24.01 -10.98
C ASN A 47 -6.78 23.88 -9.67
N LYS A 48 -5.83 24.79 -9.42
CA LYS A 48 -5.14 24.99 -8.13
C LYS A 48 -6.08 25.40 -6.97
N ASN A 49 -7.37 25.59 -7.21
CA ASN A 49 -8.35 26.09 -6.24
C ASN A 49 -9.18 25.00 -5.53
N VAL A 50 -8.83 23.72 -5.68
CA VAL A 50 -9.54 22.62 -5.01
C VAL A 50 -8.95 22.35 -3.62
N ARG A 51 -8.59 23.39 -2.86
CA ARG A 51 -8.39 23.25 -1.41
C ARG A 51 -9.77 23.06 -0.77
N GLY A 52 -10.04 21.85 -0.29
CA GLY A 52 -11.28 21.54 0.41
C GLY A 52 -12.40 20.97 -0.45
N ALA A 53 -12.11 20.38 -1.61
CA ALA A 53 -13.11 19.58 -2.32
C ALA A 53 -13.52 18.41 -1.42
N SER A 54 -14.64 18.60 -0.74
CA SER A 54 -15.42 17.50 -0.19
C SER A 54 -15.63 16.47 -1.31
N SER A 55 -15.46 15.24 -0.99
CA SER A 55 -15.48 13.96 -1.72
C SER A 55 -16.41 13.81 -2.93
N GLY A 56 -16.47 14.72 -3.87
CA GLY A 56 -17.42 14.57 -4.95
C GLY A 56 -17.05 15.22 -6.30
N ASN A 57 -16.07 16.11 -6.37
CA ASN A 57 -15.89 16.93 -7.58
C ASN A 57 -14.43 17.08 -8.04
N SER A 58 -13.66 15.99 -7.99
CA SER A 58 -12.29 16.02 -8.54
C SER A 58 -12.23 15.98 -10.08
N GLY A 59 -13.36 15.86 -10.76
CA GLY A 59 -13.40 15.62 -12.21
C GLY A 59 -12.87 14.23 -12.61
N VAL A 60 -12.66 13.35 -11.64
CA VAL A 60 -12.10 11.99 -11.82
C VAL A 60 -13.14 10.98 -11.36
N ASN A 61 -13.45 10.02 -12.21
CA ASN A 61 -14.30 8.91 -11.83
C ASN A 61 -13.61 8.06 -10.75
N SER A 62 -14.32 7.75 -9.67
CA SER A 62 -13.75 7.08 -8.50
C SER A 62 -14.81 6.32 -7.70
N ILE A 63 -14.35 5.49 -6.77
CA ILE A 63 -15.21 4.78 -5.82
C ILE A 63 -14.96 5.36 -4.43
N HIS A 64 -15.98 5.94 -3.83
CA HIS A 64 -15.97 6.53 -2.50
C HIS A 64 -16.79 5.68 -1.54
N VAL A 65 -16.18 5.20 -0.47
CA VAL A 65 -16.79 4.26 0.46
C VAL A 65 -16.98 4.93 1.81
N PHE A 66 -18.24 5.20 2.18
CA PHE A 66 -18.63 5.62 3.53
C PHE A 66 -19.36 4.49 4.28
N GLY A 67 -19.85 3.48 3.57
CA GLY A 67 -20.46 2.26 4.10
C GLY A 67 -19.52 1.06 4.04
N SER A 68 -20.04 -0.08 3.59
CA SER A 68 -19.25 -1.31 3.40
C SER A 68 -19.12 -1.65 1.92
N LEU A 69 -17.92 -2.08 1.52
CA LEU A 69 -17.64 -2.57 0.17
C LEU A 69 -16.99 -3.95 0.24
N ASN A 70 -17.50 -4.88 -0.56
CA ASN A 70 -16.87 -6.18 -0.74
C ASN A 70 -16.59 -6.40 -2.23
N ILE A 71 -15.34 -6.68 -2.55
CA ILE A 71 -14.87 -6.99 -3.90
C ILE A 71 -14.28 -8.39 -3.87
N ASP A 72 -14.75 -9.29 -4.74
CA ASP A 72 -14.26 -10.67 -4.80
C ASP A 72 -14.09 -11.14 -6.24
N SER A 73 -12.86 -11.57 -6.56
CA SER A 73 -12.51 -12.18 -7.84
C SER A 73 -12.81 -11.26 -9.05
N VAL A 74 -12.49 -9.97 -8.90
CA VAL A 74 -12.77 -8.92 -9.90
C VAL A 74 -11.47 -8.21 -10.29
N LYS A 75 -11.36 -7.86 -11.56
CA LYS A 75 -10.35 -6.92 -12.04
C LYS A 75 -10.90 -5.50 -12.04
N ILE A 76 -10.20 -4.55 -11.42
CA ILE A 76 -10.54 -3.11 -11.42
C ILE A 76 -9.36 -2.31 -11.94
N THR A 77 -9.59 -1.53 -13.02
CA THR A 77 -8.50 -0.75 -13.64
C THR A 77 -8.99 0.60 -14.13
N SER A 78 -8.04 1.52 -14.32
CA SER A 78 -8.28 2.68 -15.19
C SER A 78 -8.48 2.23 -16.64
N TRP A 79 -9.17 3.05 -17.42
CA TRP A 79 -9.43 2.76 -18.82
C TRP A 79 -9.49 4.02 -19.69
N ASN A 80 -8.87 3.96 -20.86
CA ASN A 80 -9.01 4.94 -21.91
C ASN A 80 -9.81 4.30 -23.07
N PRO A 81 -11.08 4.64 -23.26
CA PRO A 81 -11.91 4.03 -24.29
C PRO A 81 -11.46 4.37 -25.72
N LEU A 82 -10.84 5.53 -25.94
CA LEU A 82 -10.35 5.92 -27.25
C LEU A 82 -9.13 5.11 -27.71
N ARG A 83 -8.29 4.72 -26.76
CA ARG A 83 -7.10 3.90 -27.01
C ARG A 83 -7.33 2.42 -26.77
N ASN A 84 -8.49 2.06 -26.25
CA ASN A 84 -8.84 0.71 -25.81
C ASN A 84 -7.74 0.07 -24.93
N SER A 85 -7.23 0.83 -23.96
CA SER A 85 -6.08 0.43 -23.14
C SER A 85 -6.15 1.01 -21.73
N TYR A 86 -5.31 0.48 -20.83
CA TYR A 86 -5.08 1.05 -19.50
C TYR A 86 -4.47 2.46 -19.61
N VAL A 87 -4.69 3.27 -18.59
CA VAL A 87 -3.97 4.54 -18.43
C VAL A 87 -2.77 4.28 -17.52
N THR A 88 -1.61 4.10 -18.12
CA THR A 88 -0.36 3.85 -17.40
C THR A 88 0.14 5.10 -16.68
N ILE A 89 0.90 4.91 -15.60
CA ILE A 89 1.55 5.97 -14.85
C ILE A 89 3.08 5.86 -14.99
N THR A 90 3.70 7.02 -15.07
CA THR A 90 5.15 7.19 -14.96
C THR A 90 5.42 8.43 -14.12
N THR A 91 6.65 8.65 -13.71
CA THR A 91 7.03 9.87 -12.98
C THR A 91 6.72 11.15 -13.77
N SER A 92 6.84 11.11 -15.10
CA SER A 92 6.59 12.27 -15.96
C SER A 92 5.09 12.62 -16.13
N ASN A 93 4.19 11.68 -15.91
CA ASN A 93 2.74 11.88 -16.01
C ASN A 93 1.99 11.63 -14.70
N ALA A 94 2.70 11.62 -13.59
CA ALA A 94 2.17 11.25 -12.26
C ALA A 94 0.99 12.12 -11.83
N THR A 95 0.92 13.37 -12.28
CA THR A 95 -0.15 14.32 -11.95
C THR A 95 -1.39 14.21 -12.84
N ILE A 96 -1.35 13.39 -13.92
CA ILE A 96 -2.54 13.16 -14.75
C ILE A 96 -3.57 12.36 -13.95
N PRO A 97 -4.80 12.88 -13.82
CA PRO A 97 -5.82 12.26 -12.99
C PRO A 97 -6.21 10.87 -13.50
N ARG A 98 -6.17 9.90 -12.59
CA ARG A 98 -6.64 8.54 -12.83
C ARG A 98 -7.64 8.13 -11.75
N PRO A 99 -8.53 7.18 -12.04
CA PRO A 99 -9.46 6.65 -11.07
C PRO A 99 -8.77 6.18 -9.79
N TYR A 100 -9.50 6.18 -8.69
CA TYR A 100 -9.05 5.65 -7.42
C TYR A 100 -10.22 5.04 -6.63
N LEU A 101 -9.91 4.18 -5.68
CA LEU A 101 -10.82 3.68 -4.67
C LEU A 101 -10.40 4.26 -3.32
N ARG A 102 -11.31 4.89 -2.61
CA ARG A 102 -11.06 5.52 -1.33
C ARG A 102 -12.11 5.18 -0.28
N VAL A 103 -11.67 4.57 0.81
CA VAL A 103 -12.45 4.45 2.03
C VAL A 103 -12.34 5.78 2.76
N GLU A 104 -13.45 6.48 2.85
CA GLU A 104 -13.49 7.87 3.30
C GLU A 104 -13.34 7.99 4.81
N PRO A 105 -12.77 9.12 5.30
CA PRO A 105 -12.79 9.41 6.74
C PRO A 105 -14.20 9.31 7.32
N GLY A 106 -14.33 8.58 8.42
CA GLY A 106 -15.62 8.37 9.08
C GLY A 106 -16.55 7.38 8.36
N ALA A 107 -16.04 6.55 7.45
CA ALA A 107 -16.75 5.39 6.96
C ALA A 107 -17.12 4.46 8.14
N THR A 108 -18.32 3.86 8.05
CA THR A 108 -18.90 3.10 9.17
C THR A 108 -18.83 1.58 9.00
N GLY A 109 -18.28 1.12 7.86
CA GLY A 109 -18.16 -0.30 7.56
C GLY A 109 -16.78 -0.70 7.08
N THR A 110 -16.61 -1.98 6.81
CA THR A 110 -15.37 -2.54 6.27
C THR A 110 -15.32 -2.47 4.75
N THR A 111 -14.12 -2.37 4.20
CA THR A 111 -13.87 -2.57 2.77
C THR A 111 -12.95 -3.79 2.60
N ASN A 112 -13.53 -4.87 2.13
CA ASN A 112 -12.85 -6.13 1.91
C ASN A 112 -12.60 -6.34 0.42
N ILE A 113 -11.34 -6.61 0.05
CA ILE A 113 -10.96 -6.92 -1.32
C ILE A 113 -10.23 -8.27 -1.29
N VAL A 114 -10.79 -9.25 -1.97
CA VAL A 114 -10.23 -10.61 -1.98
C VAL A 114 -10.09 -11.13 -3.41
N ASN A 115 -9.03 -11.90 -3.65
CA ASN A 115 -8.78 -12.62 -4.91
C ASN A 115 -8.90 -11.75 -6.18
N SER A 116 -8.61 -10.47 -6.09
CA SER A 116 -8.90 -9.48 -7.12
C SER A 116 -7.63 -8.83 -7.68
N GLU A 117 -7.72 -8.28 -8.89
CA GLU A 117 -6.67 -7.46 -9.49
C GLU A 117 -7.07 -5.99 -9.40
N ILE A 118 -6.25 -5.17 -8.75
CA ILE A 118 -6.42 -3.72 -8.64
C ILE A 118 -5.22 -3.06 -9.29
N ALA A 119 -5.42 -2.41 -10.43
CA ALA A 119 -4.29 -1.93 -11.21
C ALA A 119 -4.54 -0.62 -11.95
N TYR A 120 -3.45 0.10 -12.24
CA TYR A 120 -3.44 1.34 -13.02
C TYR A 120 -4.28 2.46 -12.44
N LEU A 121 -4.40 2.51 -11.12
CA LEU A 121 -5.18 3.51 -10.38
C LEU A 121 -4.28 4.54 -9.69
N GLY A 122 -4.90 5.68 -9.35
CA GLY A 122 -4.27 6.72 -8.56
C GLY A 122 -3.30 7.60 -9.32
N PHE A 123 -2.99 8.75 -8.74
CA PHE A 123 -2.10 9.76 -9.28
C PHE A 123 -1.52 10.62 -8.15
N ASP A 124 -0.49 11.40 -8.46
CA ASP A 124 0.09 12.30 -7.49
C ASP A 124 -0.88 13.44 -7.15
N THR A 125 -1.29 13.49 -5.91
CA THR A 125 -2.16 14.52 -5.35
C THR A 125 -1.51 15.32 -4.23
N SER A 126 -0.20 15.21 -4.07
CA SER A 126 0.56 15.92 -3.03
C SER A 126 0.31 17.44 -3.05
N PHE A 127 0.09 17.99 -4.23
CA PHE A 127 -0.18 19.42 -4.45
C PHE A 127 -1.62 19.85 -4.12
N VAL A 128 -2.57 18.93 -3.99
CA VAL A 128 -4.00 19.21 -3.72
C VAL A 128 -4.55 18.52 -2.47
N GLY A 129 -3.79 17.60 -1.88
CA GLY A 129 -4.17 16.90 -0.65
C GLY A 129 -5.38 15.97 -0.77
N LEU A 130 -5.70 15.48 -1.98
CA LEU A 130 -6.90 14.68 -2.21
C LEU A 130 -6.80 13.23 -1.73
N GLY A 131 -5.58 12.72 -1.51
CA GLY A 131 -5.39 11.32 -1.12
C GLY A 131 -5.95 10.33 -2.15
N ALA A 132 -5.54 10.45 -3.41
CA ALA A 132 -6.00 9.63 -4.53
C ALA A 132 -4.89 8.72 -5.07
N GLY A 133 -4.10 8.11 -4.19
CA GLY A 133 -2.94 7.29 -4.55
C GLY A 133 -3.24 5.98 -5.27
N GLY A 134 -4.49 5.58 -5.36
CA GLY A 134 -4.95 4.36 -6.02
C GLY A 134 -5.93 3.57 -5.17
N LEU A 135 -5.47 2.98 -4.08
CA LEU A 135 -6.28 2.28 -3.08
C LEU A 135 -5.97 2.88 -1.72
N ASN A 136 -6.90 3.67 -1.18
CA ASN A 136 -6.70 4.43 0.04
C ASN A 136 -7.73 4.10 1.12
N TYR A 137 -7.25 3.85 2.33
CA TYR A 137 -8.07 3.63 3.51
C TYR A 137 -7.82 4.76 4.52
N TYR A 138 -8.86 5.53 4.85
CA TYR A 138 -8.86 6.54 5.92
C TYR A 138 -9.83 6.16 7.06
N ALA A 139 -10.45 5.00 6.96
CA ALA A 139 -11.31 4.35 7.93
C ALA A 139 -11.48 2.88 7.52
N GLY A 140 -12.44 2.16 8.10
CA GLY A 140 -12.73 0.77 7.77
C GLY A 140 -11.95 -0.21 8.63
N ASP A 141 -11.90 0.04 9.92
CA ASP A 141 -11.28 -0.86 10.90
C ASP A 141 -11.78 -2.29 10.74
N GLY A 142 -10.85 -3.24 10.80
CA GLY A 142 -11.15 -4.65 10.57
C GLY A 142 -11.28 -5.07 9.10
N SER A 143 -10.98 -4.19 8.14
CA SER A 143 -10.97 -4.52 6.70
C SER A 143 -9.94 -5.59 6.35
N ILE A 144 -10.19 -6.30 5.25
CA ILE A 144 -9.34 -7.40 4.77
C ILE A 144 -8.88 -7.14 3.34
N LEU A 145 -7.57 -7.21 3.11
CA LEU A 145 -6.96 -7.37 1.80
C LEU A 145 -6.33 -8.77 1.71
N ARG A 146 -6.87 -9.65 0.87
CA ARG A 146 -6.41 -11.04 0.80
C ARG A 146 -6.35 -11.57 -0.63
N GLY A 147 -5.19 -12.15 -1.00
CA GLY A 147 -5.05 -12.89 -2.25
C GLY A 147 -5.14 -12.00 -3.50
N ASN A 148 -4.86 -10.71 -3.37
CA ASN A 148 -5.00 -9.76 -4.47
C ASN A 148 -3.69 -9.59 -5.24
N ASN A 149 -3.81 -9.22 -6.51
CA ASN A 149 -2.73 -8.69 -7.33
C ASN A 149 -2.92 -7.17 -7.47
N ILE A 150 -2.03 -6.40 -6.85
CA ILE A 150 -2.12 -4.93 -6.75
C ILE A 150 -0.90 -4.33 -7.44
N HIS A 151 -1.10 -3.58 -8.54
CA HIS A 151 0.05 -3.13 -9.30
C HIS A 151 -0.17 -1.86 -10.14
N ASN A 152 0.92 -1.20 -10.50
CA ASN A 152 0.91 0.01 -11.32
C ASN A 152 0.04 1.13 -10.74
N LEU A 153 -0.03 1.24 -9.43
CA LEU A 153 -0.66 2.35 -8.71
C LEU A 153 0.35 3.49 -8.52
N TRP A 154 -0.14 4.68 -8.14
CA TRP A 154 0.74 5.74 -7.63
C TRP A 154 1.32 5.35 -6.27
N TYR A 155 0.47 4.96 -5.32
CA TYR A 155 0.83 4.24 -4.10
C TYR A 155 0.20 2.85 -4.15
N GLY A 156 0.87 1.83 -3.67
CA GLY A 156 0.22 0.61 -3.21
C GLY A 156 -0.84 0.92 -2.14
N PRO A 157 -1.47 -0.06 -1.51
CA PRO A 157 -2.48 0.22 -0.49
C PRO A 157 -1.95 1.18 0.60
N TYR A 158 -2.53 2.39 0.64
CA TYR A 158 -2.25 3.41 1.64
C TYR A 158 -3.29 3.34 2.74
N ILE A 159 -2.87 3.13 3.98
CA ILE A 159 -3.74 2.89 5.12
C ILE A 159 -3.40 3.90 6.20
N SER A 160 -4.28 4.88 6.45
CA SER A 160 -4.02 5.99 7.38
C SER A 160 -5.01 6.01 8.52
N GLY A 161 -4.54 5.81 9.74
CA GLY A 161 -5.36 5.84 10.95
C GLY A 161 -6.33 4.67 11.09
N VAL A 162 -6.05 3.53 10.45
CA VAL A 162 -6.93 2.34 10.45
C VAL A 162 -6.39 1.30 11.42
N SER A 163 -7.30 0.59 12.09
CA SER A 163 -6.96 -0.42 13.09
C SER A 163 -7.46 -1.82 12.70
N ASN A 164 -6.79 -2.85 13.23
CA ASN A 164 -7.24 -4.25 13.17
C ASN A 164 -7.39 -4.82 11.75
N MET A 165 -6.67 -4.28 10.78
CA MET A 165 -6.73 -4.72 9.38
C MET A 165 -5.90 -5.99 9.16
N ILE A 166 -6.33 -6.86 8.25
CA ILE A 166 -5.57 -8.02 7.80
C ILE A 166 -5.18 -7.84 6.34
N ILE A 167 -3.87 -7.88 6.08
CA ILE A 167 -3.27 -7.79 4.75
C ILE A 167 -2.47 -9.06 4.52
N GLU A 168 -3.01 -10.01 3.76
CA GLU A 168 -2.36 -11.30 3.62
C GLU A 168 -2.44 -11.91 2.22
N LYS A 169 -1.39 -12.65 1.84
CA LYS A 169 -1.33 -13.38 0.58
C LYS A 169 -1.56 -12.51 -0.66
N ASN A 170 -1.23 -11.22 -0.57
CA ASN A 170 -1.29 -10.32 -1.71
C ASN A 170 0.06 -10.24 -2.41
N GLN A 171 0.03 -9.90 -3.69
CA GLN A 171 1.18 -9.43 -4.44
C GLN A 171 0.99 -7.93 -4.71
N SER A 172 1.99 -7.11 -4.35
CA SER A 172 1.99 -5.67 -4.60
C SER A 172 3.27 -5.27 -5.33
N HIS A 173 3.15 -4.81 -6.58
CA HIS A 173 4.33 -4.61 -7.43
C HIS A 173 4.18 -3.52 -8.48
N HIS A 174 5.32 -3.03 -8.97
CA HIS A 174 5.38 -1.98 -10.00
C HIS A 174 4.56 -0.73 -9.64
N ASN A 175 4.35 -0.48 -8.36
CA ASN A 175 3.79 0.78 -7.91
C ASN A 175 4.88 1.85 -7.94
N LEU A 176 4.52 3.09 -8.28
CA LEU A 176 5.52 4.16 -8.38
C LEU A 176 6.13 4.57 -7.04
N ASN A 177 5.46 4.25 -5.96
CA ASN A 177 5.97 4.45 -4.61
C ASN A 177 6.03 3.12 -3.86
N TYR A 178 5.28 2.95 -2.80
CA TYR A 178 5.35 1.80 -1.88
C TYR A 178 4.55 0.59 -2.35
N GLY A 179 4.95 -0.60 -1.92
CA GLY A 179 4.15 -1.81 -2.08
C GLY A 179 2.94 -1.81 -1.14
N PHE A 180 3.16 -1.63 0.18
CA PHE A 180 2.11 -1.44 1.19
C PHE A 180 2.53 -0.33 2.14
N ASP A 181 1.60 0.57 2.50
CA ASP A 181 1.89 1.75 3.31
C ASP A 181 0.87 1.98 4.45
N PRO A 182 0.95 1.21 5.55
CA PRO A 182 0.38 1.66 6.83
C PRO A 182 0.98 2.99 7.27
N HIS A 183 0.13 3.94 7.66
CA HIS A 183 0.53 5.32 7.89
C HIS A 183 -0.29 5.97 9.02
N THR A 184 0.21 7.06 9.57
CA THR A 184 -0.50 8.00 10.48
C THR A 184 -1.37 7.32 11.54
N GLY A 185 -0.74 6.68 12.53
CA GLY A 185 -1.45 6.10 13.68
C GLY A 185 -2.16 4.78 13.39
N SER A 186 -1.95 4.18 12.23
CA SER A 186 -2.46 2.83 11.95
C SER A 186 -1.91 1.82 12.96
N ASN A 187 -2.76 0.91 13.40
CA ASN A 187 -2.36 0.03 14.50
C ASN A 187 -3.06 -1.34 14.49
N ASN A 188 -2.48 -2.30 15.21
CA ASN A 188 -2.97 -3.67 15.32
C ASN A 188 -3.20 -4.31 13.94
N ILE A 189 -2.35 -4.01 12.96
CA ILE A 189 -2.46 -4.55 11.60
C ILE A 189 -1.57 -5.79 11.47
N ILE A 190 -2.12 -6.82 10.84
CA ILE A 190 -1.38 -8.02 10.47
C ILE A 190 -1.06 -7.97 8.98
N ILE A 191 0.24 -7.92 8.64
CA ILE A 191 0.75 -7.95 7.28
C ILE A 191 1.55 -9.24 7.13
N ARG A 192 0.97 -10.26 6.49
CA ARG A 192 1.60 -11.58 6.44
C ARG A 192 1.48 -12.29 5.10
N ASN A 193 2.51 -13.08 4.79
CA ASN A 193 2.55 -13.90 3.58
C ASN A 193 2.33 -13.09 2.30
N ASN A 194 2.71 -11.82 2.27
CA ASN A 194 2.61 -10.98 1.08
C ASN A 194 3.92 -11.01 0.29
N LEU A 195 3.80 -10.70 -0.99
CA LEU A 195 4.91 -10.48 -1.90
C LEU A 195 4.90 -9.00 -2.34
N ALA A 196 5.96 -8.26 -2.00
CA ALA A 196 6.11 -6.86 -2.41
C ALA A 196 7.41 -6.70 -3.22
N HIS A 197 7.31 -6.35 -4.51
CA HIS A 197 8.49 -6.31 -5.36
C HIS A 197 8.40 -5.28 -6.49
N ASP A 198 9.55 -4.89 -6.99
CA ASP A 198 9.67 -3.95 -8.11
C ASP A 198 8.87 -2.65 -7.89
N ASN A 199 8.81 -2.16 -6.65
CA ASN A 199 8.18 -0.89 -6.31
C ASN A 199 9.21 0.24 -6.29
N GLY A 200 8.79 1.44 -6.65
CA GLY A 200 9.67 2.60 -6.77
C GLY A 200 10.18 3.18 -5.45
N GLN A 201 9.82 2.61 -4.33
CA GLN A 201 10.39 2.92 -3.01
C GLN A 201 10.46 1.66 -2.15
N GLU A 202 9.86 1.64 -0.96
CA GLU A 202 9.88 0.49 -0.05
C GLU A 202 8.87 -0.59 -0.46
N GLY A 203 9.21 -1.85 -0.20
CA GLY A 203 8.27 -2.96 -0.36
C GLY A 203 7.10 -2.84 0.62
N ILE A 204 7.40 -2.71 1.90
CA ILE A 204 6.41 -2.49 2.97
C ILE A 204 6.95 -1.40 3.89
N ILE A 205 6.21 -0.35 4.09
CA ILE A 205 6.57 0.72 5.04
C ILE A 205 5.49 0.87 6.09
N CYS A 206 5.87 1.19 7.30
CA CYS A 206 4.99 1.71 8.35
C CYS A 206 5.52 3.06 8.80
N SER A 207 4.73 4.10 8.70
CA SER A 207 5.20 5.48 8.85
C SER A 207 4.24 6.34 9.66
N VAL A 208 4.82 7.23 10.48
CA VAL A 208 4.10 8.24 11.29
C VAL A 208 3.19 7.64 12.36
N ASN A 209 3.78 7.36 13.52
CA ASN A 209 3.07 6.91 14.72
C ASN A 209 2.29 5.58 14.56
N CYS A 210 2.73 4.69 13.69
CA CYS A 210 2.15 3.35 13.64
C CYS A 210 2.58 2.53 14.87
N PHE A 211 1.74 1.61 15.34
CA PHE A 211 2.11 0.75 16.47
C PHE A 211 1.40 -0.61 16.45
N ASN A 212 2.01 -1.58 17.12
CA ASN A 212 1.49 -2.95 17.18
C ASN A 212 1.26 -3.56 15.79
N ILE A 213 2.17 -3.35 14.86
CA ILE A 213 2.09 -3.94 13.53
C ILE A 213 2.86 -5.24 13.51
N LEU A 214 2.28 -6.28 12.94
CA LEU A 214 2.95 -7.56 12.71
C LEU A 214 3.29 -7.73 11.23
N PHE A 215 4.59 -7.72 10.91
CA PHE A 215 5.13 -8.10 9.60
C PHE A 215 5.64 -9.53 9.71
N ASP A 216 4.91 -10.50 9.20
CA ASP A 216 5.23 -11.92 9.37
C ASP A 216 5.25 -12.67 8.05
N SER A 217 6.33 -13.37 7.78
CA SER A 217 6.43 -14.26 6.61
C SER A 217 6.21 -13.56 5.26
N ASN A 218 6.53 -12.26 5.16
CA ASN A 218 6.47 -11.57 3.88
C ASN A 218 7.76 -11.80 3.09
N ARG A 219 7.65 -11.64 1.78
CA ARG A 219 8.79 -11.64 0.88
C ARG A 219 8.86 -10.31 0.13
N THR A 220 10.04 -9.67 0.14
CA THR A 220 10.28 -8.45 -0.60
C THR A 220 11.53 -8.57 -1.46
N TYR A 221 11.52 -7.97 -2.64
CA TYR A 221 12.70 -7.91 -3.50
C TYR A 221 12.62 -6.85 -4.58
N HIS A 222 13.75 -6.37 -5.04
CA HIS A 222 13.90 -5.37 -6.11
C HIS A 222 13.06 -4.10 -5.88
N ASN A 223 12.78 -3.76 -4.63
CA ASN A 223 12.23 -2.45 -4.32
C ASN A 223 13.38 -1.44 -4.30
N GLU A 224 13.13 -0.21 -4.76
CA GLU A 224 14.23 0.75 -4.94
C GLU A 224 14.93 1.18 -3.64
N LYS A 225 14.30 0.98 -2.48
CA LYS A 225 14.87 1.38 -1.19
C LYS A 225 14.99 0.23 -0.20
N SER A 226 13.93 -0.05 0.55
CA SER A 226 13.97 -1.04 1.62
C SER A 226 12.94 -2.13 1.43
N GLY A 227 13.25 -3.34 1.88
CA GLY A 227 12.26 -4.41 1.94
C GLY A 227 11.15 -4.08 2.92
N ILE A 228 11.53 -3.83 4.17
CA ILE A 228 10.62 -3.38 5.23
C ILE A 228 11.20 -2.13 5.89
N MET A 229 10.37 -1.10 6.07
CA MET A 229 10.76 0.12 6.78
C MET A 229 9.82 0.43 7.95
N LEU A 230 10.40 0.64 9.13
CA LEU A 230 9.74 1.20 10.31
C LEU A 230 10.19 2.64 10.45
N SER A 231 9.27 3.61 10.32
CA SER A 231 9.65 5.01 10.17
C SER A 231 8.80 5.96 11.02
N LYS A 232 9.41 7.09 11.39
CA LYS A 232 8.71 8.23 12.02
C LYS A 232 7.82 7.83 13.18
N ASN A 233 8.44 7.28 14.22
CA ASN A 233 7.75 6.86 15.45
C ASN A 233 6.86 5.62 15.27
N THR A 234 7.34 4.61 14.53
CA THR A 234 6.75 3.26 14.55
C THR A 234 7.25 2.52 15.79
N TYR A 235 6.35 1.95 16.60
CA TYR A 235 6.73 1.32 17.86
C TYR A 235 5.90 0.08 18.21
N ASN A 236 6.43 -0.72 19.14
CA ASN A 236 5.83 -1.98 19.60
C ASN A 236 5.45 -2.92 18.46
N SER A 237 6.17 -2.88 17.36
CA SER A 237 5.89 -3.67 16.17
C SER A 237 6.86 -4.84 16.06
N ILE A 238 6.47 -5.87 15.33
CA ILE A 238 7.24 -7.10 15.15
C ILE A 238 7.47 -7.34 13.67
N ALA A 239 8.74 -7.49 13.26
CA ALA A 239 9.10 -7.99 11.93
C ALA A 239 9.83 -9.32 12.09
N ARG A 240 9.20 -10.43 11.66
CA ARG A 240 9.73 -11.77 11.82
C ARG A 240 9.47 -12.68 10.61
N ASN A 241 10.34 -13.69 10.45
CA ASN A 241 10.22 -14.71 9.41
C ASN A 241 10.13 -14.15 7.98
N ASN A 242 10.52 -12.89 7.76
CA ASN A 242 10.46 -12.28 6.44
C ASN A 242 11.70 -12.63 5.63
N ILE A 243 11.57 -12.62 4.31
CA ILE A 243 12.66 -12.87 3.36
C ILE A 243 12.81 -11.63 2.47
N MET A 244 14.00 -11.02 2.48
CA MET A 244 14.30 -9.81 1.74
C MET A 244 15.59 -9.98 0.94
N TYR A 245 15.61 -9.49 -0.31
CA TYR A 245 16.82 -9.56 -1.12
C TYR A 245 16.88 -8.53 -2.24
N ASN A 246 18.12 -8.13 -2.57
CA ASN A 246 18.42 -7.19 -3.66
C ASN A 246 17.81 -5.78 -3.49
N GLU A 247 17.85 -5.25 -2.26
CA GLU A 247 17.35 -3.92 -1.92
C GLU A 247 18.49 -3.06 -1.35
N ILE A 248 18.26 -1.75 -1.18
CA ILE A 248 19.26 -0.92 -0.49
C ILE A 248 19.36 -1.39 0.97
N ASN A 249 18.23 -1.45 1.68
CA ASN A 249 18.20 -2.04 3.01
C ASN A 249 17.21 -3.22 3.04
N GLY A 250 17.60 -4.32 3.65
CA GLY A 250 16.63 -5.39 3.93
C GLY A 250 15.57 -4.88 4.90
N ILE A 251 15.98 -4.44 6.10
CA ILE A 251 15.12 -3.78 7.08
C ILE A 251 15.73 -2.43 7.45
N HIS A 252 14.92 -1.36 7.41
CA HIS A 252 15.30 -0.02 7.81
C HIS A 252 14.45 0.46 8.99
N ILE A 253 15.10 0.86 10.09
CA ILE A 253 14.48 1.40 11.30
C ILE A 253 14.91 2.87 11.42
N SER A 254 13.97 3.78 11.25
CA SER A 254 14.24 5.22 11.23
C SER A 254 13.34 5.96 12.21
N LEU A 255 13.91 6.67 13.19
CA LEU A 255 13.17 7.39 14.21
C LEU A 255 12.07 6.54 14.88
N SER A 256 12.37 5.26 15.16
CA SER A 256 11.39 4.26 15.59
C SER A 256 11.92 3.46 16.78
N HIS A 257 11.04 2.97 17.66
CA HIS A 257 11.48 2.44 18.94
C HIS A 257 10.64 1.27 19.47
N ASN A 258 11.23 0.52 20.41
CA ASN A 258 10.57 -0.61 21.07
C ASN A 258 10.06 -1.69 20.10
N ASN A 259 10.73 -1.91 18.96
CA ASN A 259 10.33 -2.92 17.99
C ASN A 259 11.16 -4.21 18.16
N GLN A 260 10.59 -5.33 17.72
CA GLN A 260 11.21 -6.66 17.71
C GLN A 260 11.49 -7.08 16.27
N ILE A 261 12.74 -7.39 15.95
CA ILE A 261 13.18 -7.74 14.60
C ILE A 261 13.93 -9.08 14.68
N TYR A 262 13.29 -10.18 14.33
CA TYR A 262 13.91 -11.48 14.52
C TYR A 262 13.50 -12.55 13.49
N ASN A 263 14.35 -13.58 13.37
CA ASN A 263 14.16 -14.69 12.44
C ASN A 263 13.97 -14.26 10.98
N ASN A 264 14.44 -13.08 10.58
CA ASN A 264 14.37 -12.67 9.19
C ASN A 264 15.58 -13.18 8.42
N THR A 265 15.41 -13.44 7.12
CA THR A 265 16.49 -13.76 6.19
C THR A 265 16.65 -12.61 5.21
N ILE A 266 17.82 -12.01 5.20
CA ILE A 266 18.17 -10.86 4.36
C ILE A 266 19.37 -11.23 3.52
N SER A 267 19.34 -10.95 2.22
CA SER A 267 20.47 -11.30 1.35
C SER A 267 20.68 -10.30 0.22
N ASN A 268 21.96 -10.15 -0.17
CA ASN A 268 22.38 -9.34 -1.32
C ASN A 268 21.90 -7.87 -1.26
N SER A 269 21.67 -7.33 -0.09
CA SER A 269 21.32 -5.91 0.12
C SER A 269 22.58 -5.07 0.35
N VAL A 270 22.50 -3.76 0.14
CA VAL A 270 23.61 -2.89 0.52
C VAL A 270 23.76 -2.94 2.04
N ASN A 271 22.71 -2.68 2.78
CA ASN A 271 22.67 -2.90 4.23
C ASN A 271 21.65 -4.00 4.56
N GLY A 272 22.03 -4.96 5.38
CA GLY A 272 21.11 -5.98 5.85
C GLY A 272 20.04 -5.36 6.75
N ILE A 273 20.43 -4.84 7.91
CA ILE A 273 19.58 -4.10 8.83
C ILE A 273 20.23 -2.75 9.09
N ASP A 274 19.47 -1.68 8.88
CA ASP A 274 19.91 -0.30 9.09
C ASP A 274 19.10 0.37 10.18
N THR A 275 19.75 0.93 11.20
CA THR A 275 19.12 1.73 12.27
C THR A 275 19.70 3.13 12.26
N THR A 276 18.88 4.10 11.87
CA THR A 276 19.31 5.51 11.80
C THR A 276 19.23 6.22 13.16
N PRO A 277 19.88 7.41 13.29
CA PRO A 277 19.78 8.24 14.48
C PRO A 277 18.34 8.47 14.97
N GLY A 278 18.14 8.44 16.28
CA GLY A 278 16.83 8.60 16.92
C GLY A 278 15.98 7.33 16.98
N SER A 279 16.51 6.19 16.51
CA SER A 279 15.88 4.89 16.71
C SER A 279 16.38 4.26 18.00
N SER A 280 15.51 3.84 18.91
CA SER A 280 15.92 3.39 20.25
C SER A 280 15.16 2.18 20.76
N ASN A 281 15.77 1.44 21.69
CA ASN A 281 15.17 0.30 22.37
C ASN A 281 14.61 -0.78 21.42
N ASN A 282 15.15 -0.90 20.21
CA ASN A 282 14.76 -1.98 19.29
C ASN A 282 15.60 -3.23 19.60
N ASN A 283 14.97 -4.37 19.58
CA ASN A 283 15.63 -5.66 19.79
C ASN A 283 15.76 -6.43 18.47
N VAL A 284 16.98 -6.57 18.00
CA VAL A 284 17.33 -7.18 16.70
C VAL A 284 18.10 -8.46 16.96
N HIS A 285 17.45 -9.62 16.78
CA HIS A 285 18.07 -10.89 17.15
C HIS A 285 17.68 -12.04 16.21
N ASP A 286 18.52 -13.07 16.19
CA ASP A 286 18.28 -14.32 15.45
C ASP A 286 18.01 -14.14 13.95
N ASN A 287 18.47 -13.03 13.35
CA ASN A 287 18.34 -12.81 11.90
C ASN A 287 19.53 -13.46 11.16
N VAL A 288 19.27 -13.87 9.93
CA VAL A 288 20.30 -14.38 9.01
C VAL A 288 20.53 -13.35 7.92
N ILE A 289 21.78 -12.84 7.85
CA ILE A 289 22.15 -11.78 6.90
C ILE A 289 23.27 -12.33 6.01
N LEU A 290 23.01 -12.42 4.71
CA LEU A 290 23.88 -13.07 3.73
C LEU A 290 24.31 -12.08 2.65
N ASN A 291 25.59 -12.07 2.31
CA ASN A 291 26.14 -11.31 1.16
C ASN A 291 25.73 -9.83 1.12
N SER A 292 25.45 -9.20 2.26
CA SER A 292 25.17 -7.76 2.33
C SER A 292 26.48 -7.00 2.52
N LYS A 293 26.63 -5.84 1.85
CA LYS A 293 27.84 -5.02 1.96
C LYS A 293 28.10 -4.59 3.41
N THR A 294 27.04 -4.22 4.13
CA THR A 294 27.05 -3.97 5.57
C THR A 294 25.94 -4.82 6.19
N ALA A 295 26.30 -5.78 7.03
CA ALA A 295 25.28 -6.66 7.62
C ALA A 295 24.33 -5.89 8.55
N ILE A 296 24.87 -5.13 9.49
CA ILE A 296 24.12 -4.27 10.41
C ILE A 296 24.81 -2.90 10.45
N LEU A 297 24.08 -1.90 9.98
CA LEU A 297 24.45 -0.50 10.11
C LEU A 297 23.68 0.10 11.29
N THR A 298 24.39 0.62 12.27
CA THR A 298 23.75 1.19 13.46
C THR A 298 24.41 2.50 13.87
N ASP A 299 23.60 3.43 14.30
CA ASP A 299 24.08 4.68 14.89
C ASP A 299 24.31 4.51 16.40
N ARG A 300 25.53 4.80 16.83
CA ARG A 300 25.93 4.74 18.24
C ARG A 300 25.21 5.75 19.16
N SER A 301 24.63 6.80 18.60
CA SER A 301 23.84 7.78 19.33
C SER A 301 22.41 7.33 19.65
N SER A 302 22.00 6.18 19.14
CA SER A 302 20.67 5.62 19.31
C SER A 302 20.64 4.65 20.51
N PRO A 303 20.16 5.04 21.70
CA PRO A 303 20.32 4.28 22.93
C PRO A 303 19.40 3.05 22.98
N GLY A 304 19.83 2.03 23.71
CA GLY A 304 19.01 0.86 24.09
C GLY A 304 18.71 -0.12 22.96
N ASN A 305 19.22 0.08 21.74
CA ASN A 305 19.11 -0.95 20.71
C ASN A 305 20.01 -2.14 21.05
N THR A 306 19.47 -3.35 20.94
CA THR A 306 20.21 -4.58 21.19
C THR A 306 20.32 -5.41 19.93
N PHE A 307 21.51 -6.01 19.73
CA PHE A 307 21.80 -6.85 18.56
C PHE A 307 22.44 -8.15 19.08
N SER A 308 21.71 -9.27 18.98
CA SER A 308 22.19 -10.55 19.51
C SER A 308 21.86 -11.72 18.59
N SER A 309 22.67 -12.75 18.61
CA SER A 309 22.45 -14.00 17.88
C SER A 309 22.18 -13.84 16.38
N ASN A 310 22.51 -12.69 15.78
CA ASN A 310 22.39 -12.51 14.34
C ASN A 310 23.52 -13.23 13.63
N ARG A 311 23.17 -14.05 12.63
CA ARG A 311 24.11 -14.84 11.86
C ARG A 311 24.48 -14.10 10.57
N ILE A 312 25.72 -13.69 10.47
CA ILE A 312 26.27 -12.96 9.32
C ILE A 312 27.15 -13.93 8.49
N LYS A 313 26.95 -13.94 7.17
CA LYS A 313 27.72 -14.76 6.23
C LYS A 313 28.04 -14.01 4.94
#